data_b4cc30c248b26e93691559c266b4a33e
#
_entry.id   b4cc30c248b26e93691559c266b4a33e
#
_cell.length_a   1.000
_cell.length_b   1.000
_cell.length_c   1.000
_cell.angle_alpha   90.00
_cell.angle_beta   90.00
_cell.angle_gamma   90.00
#
_symmetry.space_group_name_H-M   'P 1'
#
loop_
_entity.id
_entity.type
_entity.pdbx_description
1 polymer ?
#
loop_
_entity_poly.entity_id
_entity_poly.type
_entity_poly.pdbx_seq_one_letter_code
_entity_poly.pdbx_strand_id
1 'polypeptide(L)'
;MRTLFDKLGPLNNGRAPEPDDDHDDDALRKRYRTIFISDLHLGTPGCQATALLDFLKAHPSDYLYLVGDIVDGWQLRRKWYWPQTHNDVVQKLLRRARKGCRVVYVPGNHDEFAREFIGHQFGGIEVMEEAVHTTADGRNLWVIHGDYFDAVVQCAKWLAIVGDNLYEFTLKLNRYLNSLRARMGLPYWSLSAYLKQKVKSALNYVTDFEVAVANEARRKGHQGVVCGHIHRAEMRDINGVLYCNDGDWVESRTALVEHYDGTLELLHWAPAHETRRRELLQSVGSAEPSPLFEPGPRNWLGQAAGAAAPSGGRALHEVSNRGGKVNA
;
A
#
# COMPACT_ATOMS: atom_id res chain seq x y z
N MET A 1 -9.14 -22.55 -27.45
CA MET A 1 -8.62 -21.88 -26.23
C MET A 1 -7.17 -21.53 -26.53
N ARG A 2 -6.83 -20.26 -26.84
CA ARG A 2 -5.43 -19.83 -26.99
C ARG A 2 -4.91 -19.60 -25.59
N THR A 3 -3.88 -20.34 -25.21
CA THR A 3 -3.28 -20.28 -23.88
C THR A 3 -2.63 -18.93 -23.63
N LEU A 4 -2.54 -18.53 -22.38
CA LEU A 4 -1.91 -17.26 -21.94
C LEU A 4 -0.48 -17.11 -22.48
N PHE A 5 0.21 -18.23 -22.71
CA PHE A 5 1.58 -18.31 -23.22
C PHE A 5 1.75 -17.86 -24.68
N ASP A 6 0.70 -17.94 -25.53
CA ASP A 6 0.78 -17.51 -26.94
C ASP A 6 0.88 -15.98 -27.11
N LYS A 7 0.67 -15.22 -26.03
CA LYS A 7 0.75 -13.75 -26.01
C LYS A 7 2.07 -13.20 -25.48
N LEU A 8 2.95 -14.05 -24.98
CA LEU A 8 4.29 -13.67 -24.59
C LEU A 8 5.12 -13.50 -25.87
N GLY A 9 5.19 -12.27 -26.39
CA GLY A 9 6.13 -11.91 -27.43
C GLY A 9 7.57 -12.24 -27.01
N PRO A 10 8.51 -12.31 -27.95
CA PRO A 10 9.90 -12.64 -27.62
C PRO A 10 10.44 -11.67 -26.58
N LEU A 11 10.92 -12.20 -25.46
CA LEU A 11 11.64 -11.46 -24.43
C LEU A 11 12.94 -10.95 -25.04
N ASN A 12 12.87 -9.81 -25.70
CA ASN A 12 14.08 -9.15 -26.22
C ASN A 12 14.64 -8.24 -25.11
N ASN A 13 15.47 -8.79 -24.28
CA ASN A 13 16.20 -8.04 -23.26
C ASN A 13 17.69 -8.16 -23.52
N GLY A 14 18.17 -7.30 -24.41
CA GLY A 14 19.60 -7.04 -24.63
C GLY A 14 20.28 -6.33 -23.46
N ARG A 15 19.80 -6.49 -22.20
CA ARG A 15 20.53 -6.06 -21.02
C ARG A 15 21.29 -7.25 -20.44
N ALA A 16 22.60 -7.16 -20.43
CA ALA A 16 23.44 -8.09 -19.69
C ALA A 16 22.93 -8.18 -18.23
N PRO A 17 22.97 -9.37 -17.58
CA PRO A 17 22.65 -9.46 -16.18
C PRO A 17 23.51 -8.46 -15.43
N GLU A 18 22.87 -7.55 -14.69
CA GLU A 18 23.60 -6.65 -13.80
C GLU A 18 24.40 -7.51 -12.81
N PRO A 19 25.66 -7.14 -12.52
CA PRO A 19 26.46 -7.87 -11.56
C PRO A 19 25.72 -7.94 -10.23
N ASP A 20 25.89 -9.05 -9.52
CA ASP A 20 25.33 -9.28 -8.19
C ASP A 20 25.89 -8.22 -7.22
N ASP A 21 25.24 -7.05 -7.14
CA ASP A 21 25.53 -5.98 -6.17
C ASP A 21 25.19 -6.36 -4.71
N ASP A 22 24.81 -7.61 -4.47
CA ASP A 22 24.40 -8.09 -3.15
C ASP A 22 25.59 -8.45 -2.23
N HIS A 23 26.85 -8.12 -2.59
CA HIS A 23 28.01 -8.64 -1.85
C HIS A 23 28.52 -7.77 -0.68
N ASP A 24 28.10 -6.52 -0.50
CA ASP A 24 28.84 -5.62 0.43
C ASP A 24 28.15 -5.13 1.69
N ASP A 25 26.85 -5.45 1.95
CA ASP A 25 26.16 -4.85 3.12
C ASP A 25 25.31 -5.81 3.96
N ASP A 26 25.64 -7.08 4.04
CA ASP A 26 24.85 -8.06 4.83
C ASP A 26 24.88 -7.77 6.35
N ALA A 27 25.91 -7.07 6.84
CA ALA A 27 26.05 -6.72 8.26
C ALA A 27 25.08 -5.62 8.75
N LEU A 28 24.51 -4.81 7.85
CA LEU A 28 23.59 -3.71 8.19
C LEU A 28 22.12 -4.06 7.96
N ARG A 29 21.81 -5.24 7.39
CA ARG A 29 20.44 -5.65 7.05
C ARG A 29 19.76 -6.31 8.24
N LYS A 30 18.58 -5.80 8.61
CA LYS A 30 17.78 -6.45 9.67
C LYS A 30 17.19 -7.76 9.15
N ARG A 31 17.76 -8.89 9.60
CA ARG A 31 17.33 -10.23 9.22
C ARG A 31 16.16 -10.68 10.09
N TYR A 32 15.15 -11.29 9.46
CA TYR A 32 14.03 -11.93 10.13
C TYR A 32 14.07 -13.43 9.94
N ARG A 33 13.45 -14.17 10.86
CA ARG A 33 13.26 -15.61 10.69
C ARG A 33 12.25 -15.85 9.58
N THR A 34 11.10 -15.15 9.61
CA THR A 34 10.03 -15.31 8.63
C THR A 34 9.48 -13.95 8.20
N ILE A 35 9.11 -13.86 6.94
CA ILE A 35 8.38 -12.73 6.37
C ILE A 35 7.11 -13.26 5.69
N PHE A 36 5.97 -12.64 5.94
CA PHE A 36 4.70 -12.88 5.25
C PHE A 36 4.31 -11.61 4.49
N ILE A 37 3.97 -11.74 3.24
CA ILE A 37 3.49 -10.66 2.36
C ILE A 37 2.37 -11.18 1.49
N SER A 38 1.34 -10.38 1.28
CA SER A 38 0.21 -10.68 0.40
C SER A 38 -0.15 -9.49 -0.49
N ASP A 39 -1.12 -9.69 -1.34
CA ASP A 39 -1.82 -8.63 -2.07
C ASP A 39 -0.85 -7.67 -2.79
N LEU A 40 0.11 -8.25 -3.54
CA LEU A 40 1.07 -7.48 -4.34
C LEU A 40 0.42 -6.95 -5.61
N HIS A 41 -0.51 -7.71 -6.18
CA HIS A 41 -1.20 -7.42 -7.43
C HIS A 41 -0.26 -7.04 -8.59
N LEU A 42 0.81 -7.84 -8.79
CA LEU A 42 1.66 -7.71 -9.97
C LEU A 42 0.81 -7.84 -11.23
N GLY A 43 0.95 -6.91 -12.16
CA GLY A 43 0.06 -6.79 -13.32
C GLY A 43 -0.89 -5.61 -13.25
N THR A 44 -0.87 -4.84 -12.15
CA THR A 44 -1.64 -3.61 -11.98
C THR A 44 -0.75 -2.38 -11.80
N PRO A 45 -1.19 -1.19 -12.22
CA PRO A 45 -0.47 0.06 -11.96
C PRO A 45 -0.41 0.44 -10.47
N GLY A 46 -1.30 -0.12 -9.65
CA GLY A 46 -1.37 0.13 -8.20
C GLY A 46 -0.27 -0.57 -7.40
N CYS A 47 0.35 -1.62 -7.96
CA CYS A 47 1.39 -2.37 -7.27
C CYS A 47 2.60 -1.49 -6.92
N GLN A 48 2.99 -1.47 -5.65
CA GLN A 48 4.14 -0.74 -5.13
C GLN A 48 5.46 -1.54 -5.31
N ALA A 49 5.69 -2.06 -6.52
CA ALA A 49 6.78 -2.99 -6.83
C ALA A 49 8.18 -2.47 -6.43
N THR A 50 8.45 -1.17 -6.65
CA THR A 50 9.74 -0.55 -6.25
C THR A 50 9.92 -0.59 -4.73
N ALA A 51 8.90 -0.19 -3.98
CA ALA A 51 8.95 -0.22 -2.52
C ALA A 51 9.11 -1.65 -1.99
N LEU A 52 8.44 -2.63 -2.62
CA LEU A 52 8.60 -4.05 -2.28
C LEU A 52 10.01 -4.56 -2.56
N LEU A 53 10.63 -4.18 -3.67
CA LEU A 53 12.01 -4.54 -3.99
C LEU A 53 12.99 -3.99 -2.96
N ASP A 54 12.82 -2.73 -2.55
CA ASP A 54 13.63 -2.10 -1.51
C ASP A 54 13.44 -2.81 -0.17
N PHE A 55 12.21 -3.12 0.22
CA PHE A 55 11.90 -3.89 1.42
C PHE A 55 12.55 -5.27 1.40
N LEU A 56 12.36 -6.02 0.32
CA LEU A 56 12.96 -7.34 0.16
C LEU A 56 14.50 -7.29 0.11
N LYS A 57 15.12 -6.19 -0.34
CA LYS A 57 16.56 -5.99 -0.30
C LYS A 57 17.06 -5.73 1.12
N ALA A 58 16.33 -4.90 1.87
CA ALA A 58 16.69 -4.52 3.25
C ALA A 58 16.49 -5.65 4.27
N HIS A 59 15.57 -6.60 4.01
CA HIS A 59 15.14 -7.60 4.99
C HIS A 59 15.31 -9.03 4.45
N PRO A 60 16.49 -9.66 4.59
CA PRO A 60 16.65 -11.09 4.34
C PRO A 60 15.88 -11.92 5.39
N SER A 61 15.44 -13.15 4.99
CA SER A 61 14.73 -14.06 5.89
C SER A 61 15.03 -15.51 5.54
N ASP A 62 14.80 -16.41 6.52
CA ASP A 62 14.93 -17.87 6.31
C ASP A 62 13.66 -18.42 5.62
N TYR A 63 12.49 -17.85 5.94
CA TYR A 63 11.20 -18.19 5.35
C TYR A 63 10.56 -16.96 4.72
N LEU A 64 9.93 -17.15 3.58
CA LEU A 64 9.10 -16.12 2.93
C LEU A 64 7.80 -16.75 2.48
N TYR A 65 6.68 -16.28 3.02
CA TYR A 65 5.34 -16.66 2.60
C TYR A 65 4.75 -15.60 1.70
N LEU A 66 4.30 -16.01 0.52
CA LEU A 66 3.54 -15.23 -0.44
C LEU A 66 2.08 -15.62 -0.25
N VAL A 67 1.32 -14.78 0.46
CA VAL A 67 0.01 -15.16 1.02
C VAL A 67 -1.13 -14.68 0.10
N GLY A 68 -1.06 -15.05 -1.17
CA GLY A 68 -2.08 -14.81 -2.18
C GLY A 68 -2.07 -13.43 -2.83
N ASP A 69 -2.76 -13.35 -3.96
CA ASP A 69 -2.91 -12.16 -4.79
C ASP A 69 -1.56 -11.54 -5.17
N ILE A 70 -0.58 -12.42 -5.46
CA ILE A 70 0.77 -12.03 -5.89
C ILE A 70 0.74 -11.51 -7.32
N VAL A 71 0.01 -12.20 -8.21
CA VAL A 71 -0.17 -11.81 -9.62
C VAL A 71 -1.63 -11.59 -9.91
N ASP A 72 -1.99 -10.38 -10.35
CA ASP A 72 -3.38 -10.10 -10.73
C ASP A 72 -3.73 -10.66 -12.12
N GLY A 73 -4.05 -11.94 -12.13
CA GLY A 73 -4.46 -12.64 -13.36
C GLY A 73 -5.75 -12.09 -13.96
N TRP A 74 -6.65 -11.54 -13.17
CA TRP A 74 -7.89 -10.92 -13.65
C TRP A 74 -7.62 -9.64 -14.43
N GLN A 75 -6.77 -8.78 -13.92
CA GLN A 75 -6.39 -7.55 -14.60
C GLN A 75 -5.56 -7.83 -15.87
N LEU A 76 -4.61 -8.75 -15.80
CA LEU A 76 -3.79 -9.15 -16.94
C LEU A 76 -4.61 -9.74 -18.10
N ARG A 77 -5.69 -10.45 -17.81
CA ARG A 77 -6.63 -10.95 -18.84
C ARG A 77 -7.39 -9.82 -19.53
N ARG A 78 -7.66 -8.71 -18.82
CA ARG A 78 -8.38 -7.54 -19.37
C ARG A 78 -7.45 -6.63 -20.16
N LYS A 79 -6.32 -6.29 -19.54
CA LYS A 79 -5.31 -5.41 -20.13
C LYS A 79 -3.93 -5.82 -19.65
N TRP A 80 -3.06 -6.16 -20.59
CA TRP A 80 -1.68 -6.49 -20.26
C TRP A 80 -0.94 -5.26 -19.74
N TYR A 81 -0.43 -5.36 -18.50
CA TYR A 81 0.44 -4.38 -17.88
C TYR A 81 1.53 -5.11 -17.09
N TRP A 82 2.75 -5.07 -17.58
CA TRP A 82 3.87 -5.77 -16.98
C TRP A 82 5.16 -4.96 -17.15
N PRO A 83 5.37 -3.89 -16.31
CA PRO A 83 6.60 -3.09 -16.34
C PRO A 83 7.79 -3.93 -15.85
N GLN A 84 9.01 -3.45 -16.13
CA GLN A 84 10.24 -4.12 -15.73
C GLN A 84 10.31 -4.35 -14.21
N THR A 85 9.83 -3.42 -13.40
CA THR A 85 9.81 -3.55 -11.93
C THR A 85 9.04 -4.78 -11.45
N HIS A 86 7.95 -5.18 -12.14
CA HIS A 86 7.23 -6.42 -11.80
C HIS A 86 8.07 -7.67 -12.11
N ASN A 87 8.78 -7.64 -13.23
CA ASN A 87 9.72 -8.71 -13.59
C ASN A 87 10.85 -8.82 -12.54
N ASP A 88 11.37 -7.67 -12.09
CA ASP A 88 12.42 -7.61 -11.06
C ASP A 88 11.95 -8.19 -9.72
N VAL A 89 10.67 -7.98 -9.33
CA VAL A 89 10.08 -8.63 -8.14
C VAL A 89 10.11 -10.15 -8.30
N VAL A 90 9.60 -10.68 -9.43
CA VAL A 90 9.62 -12.14 -9.68
C VAL A 90 11.04 -12.69 -9.62
N GLN A 91 12.00 -12.03 -10.26
CA GLN A 91 13.41 -12.42 -10.21
C GLN A 91 13.97 -12.38 -8.79
N LYS A 92 13.59 -11.37 -7.98
CA LYS A 92 14.02 -11.28 -6.57
C LYS A 92 13.50 -12.43 -5.74
N LEU A 93 12.23 -12.83 -5.93
CA LEU A 93 11.62 -13.98 -5.24
C LEU A 93 12.33 -15.30 -5.61
N LEU A 94 12.53 -15.56 -6.90
CA LEU A 94 13.25 -16.73 -7.39
C LEU A 94 14.72 -16.77 -6.89
N ARG A 95 15.38 -15.60 -6.83
CA ARG A 95 16.74 -15.48 -6.31
C ARG A 95 16.80 -15.79 -4.82
N ARG A 96 15.80 -15.38 -4.04
CA ARG A 96 15.70 -15.73 -2.61
C ARG A 96 15.59 -17.23 -2.40
N ALA A 97 14.71 -17.91 -3.14
CA ALA A 97 14.57 -19.36 -3.09
C ALA A 97 15.90 -20.04 -3.43
N ARG A 98 16.57 -19.61 -4.50
CA ARG A 98 17.88 -20.14 -4.89
C ARG A 98 18.99 -19.90 -3.87
N LYS A 99 18.92 -18.81 -3.08
CA LYS A 99 19.87 -18.51 -1.99
C LYS A 99 19.56 -19.23 -0.66
N GLY A 100 18.58 -20.15 -0.65
CA GLY A 100 18.25 -20.99 0.50
C GLY A 100 17.13 -20.47 1.40
N CYS A 101 16.47 -19.37 1.05
CA CYS A 101 15.23 -18.97 1.70
C CYS A 101 14.12 -19.96 1.27
N ARG A 102 13.41 -20.55 2.23
CA ARG A 102 12.22 -21.35 1.91
C ARG A 102 11.09 -20.43 1.51
N VAL A 103 10.71 -20.41 0.24
CA VAL A 103 9.64 -19.59 -0.30
C VAL A 103 8.40 -20.45 -0.53
N VAL A 104 7.30 -20.11 0.13
CA VAL A 104 6.00 -20.79 0.01
C VAL A 104 5.00 -19.80 -0.59
N TYR A 105 4.31 -20.24 -1.63
CA TYR A 105 3.27 -19.48 -2.29
C TYR A 105 1.91 -20.14 -2.05
N VAL A 106 1.01 -19.41 -1.40
CA VAL A 106 -0.41 -19.78 -1.20
C VAL A 106 -1.23 -18.91 -2.14
N PRO A 107 -1.84 -19.43 -3.23
CA PRO A 107 -2.58 -18.63 -4.19
C PRO A 107 -3.86 -18.02 -3.62
N GLY A 108 -4.17 -16.77 -4.03
CA GLY A 108 -5.42 -16.09 -3.76
C GLY A 108 -6.44 -16.21 -4.90
N ASN A 109 -7.45 -15.33 -4.88
CA ASN A 109 -8.50 -15.33 -5.91
C ASN A 109 -8.06 -14.61 -7.20
N HIS A 110 -7.19 -13.59 -7.12
CA HIS A 110 -6.66 -12.92 -8.30
C HIS A 110 -5.65 -13.77 -9.07
N ASP A 111 -4.99 -14.69 -8.39
CA ASP A 111 -4.04 -15.63 -8.98
C ASP A 111 -4.51 -17.10 -8.88
N GLU A 112 -5.82 -17.31 -8.97
CA GLU A 112 -6.48 -18.64 -8.95
C GLU A 112 -5.84 -19.65 -9.93
N PHE A 113 -5.26 -19.17 -11.05
CA PHE A 113 -4.57 -20.03 -12.03
C PHE A 113 -3.39 -20.79 -11.41
N ALA A 114 -2.78 -20.25 -10.36
CA ALA A 114 -1.67 -20.89 -9.65
C ALA A 114 -2.14 -22.11 -8.82
N ARG A 115 -3.45 -22.23 -8.53
CA ARG A 115 -4.02 -23.39 -7.82
C ARG A 115 -3.90 -24.68 -8.62
N GLU A 116 -3.79 -24.60 -9.95
CA GLU A 116 -3.53 -25.79 -10.79
C GLU A 116 -2.15 -26.42 -10.50
N PHE A 117 -1.25 -25.68 -9.83
CA PHE A 117 0.11 -26.11 -9.53
C PHE A 117 0.33 -26.44 -8.04
N ILE A 118 -0.73 -26.58 -7.25
CA ILE A 118 -0.64 -27.01 -5.85
C ILE A 118 0.12 -28.34 -5.72
N GLY A 119 1.05 -28.41 -4.79
CA GLY A 119 1.93 -29.56 -4.58
C GLY A 119 3.16 -29.59 -5.47
N HIS A 120 3.33 -28.61 -6.35
CA HIS A 120 4.51 -28.47 -7.21
C HIS A 120 5.45 -27.36 -6.73
N GLN A 121 6.66 -27.37 -7.28
CA GLN A 121 7.65 -26.31 -7.05
C GLN A 121 7.98 -25.61 -8.37
N PHE A 122 8.11 -24.30 -8.31
CA PHE A 122 8.52 -23.47 -9.43
C PHE A 122 9.74 -22.63 -9.04
N GLY A 123 10.91 -22.95 -9.61
CA GLY A 123 12.15 -22.24 -9.30
C GLY A 123 12.55 -22.25 -7.83
N GLY A 124 12.15 -23.30 -7.07
CA GLY A 124 12.36 -23.42 -5.63
C GLY A 124 11.26 -22.77 -4.77
N ILE A 125 10.22 -22.21 -5.39
CA ILE A 125 9.02 -21.72 -4.71
C ILE A 125 8.00 -22.84 -4.64
N GLU A 126 7.59 -23.22 -3.43
CA GLU A 126 6.59 -24.25 -3.17
C GLU A 126 5.19 -23.66 -3.33
N VAL A 127 4.31 -24.28 -4.14
CA VAL A 127 2.91 -23.86 -4.27
C VAL A 127 2.04 -24.75 -3.40
N MET A 128 1.36 -24.15 -2.44
CA MET A 128 0.51 -24.85 -1.46
C MET A 128 -0.87 -24.23 -1.39
N GLU A 129 -1.92 -25.03 -1.13
CA GLU A 129 -3.27 -24.51 -0.92
C GLU A 129 -3.38 -23.74 0.39
N GLU A 130 -2.80 -24.28 1.44
CA GLU A 130 -2.62 -23.70 2.77
C GLU A 130 -1.28 -24.19 3.34
N ALA A 131 -0.71 -23.48 4.27
CA ALA A 131 0.49 -23.88 4.95
C ALA A 131 0.33 -23.78 6.48
N VAL A 132 1.20 -24.49 7.20
CA VAL A 132 1.34 -24.34 8.65
C VAL A 132 2.76 -23.87 8.92
N HIS A 133 2.88 -22.73 9.54
CA HIS A 133 4.16 -22.18 9.98
C HIS A 133 4.31 -22.38 11.49
N THR A 134 5.40 -23.06 11.88
CA THR A 134 5.75 -23.18 13.31
C THR A 134 6.74 -22.09 13.67
N THR A 135 6.32 -21.19 14.54
CA THR A 135 7.15 -20.09 15.04
C THR A 135 8.31 -20.59 15.90
N ALA A 136 9.32 -19.75 16.13
CA ALA A 136 10.47 -20.12 16.96
C ALA A 136 10.09 -20.48 18.41
N ASP A 137 9.00 -19.89 18.93
CA ASP A 137 8.43 -20.18 20.25
C ASP A 137 7.44 -21.36 20.26
N GLY A 138 7.30 -22.07 19.11
CA GLY A 138 6.54 -23.31 19.00
C GLY A 138 5.05 -23.17 18.69
N ARG A 139 4.52 -21.98 18.44
CA ARG A 139 3.13 -21.80 18.01
C ARG A 139 2.96 -22.21 16.54
N ASN A 140 1.83 -22.87 16.23
CA ASN A 140 1.46 -23.20 14.86
C ASN A 140 0.50 -22.14 14.31
N LEU A 141 0.94 -21.44 13.27
CA LEU A 141 0.16 -20.47 12.54
C LEU A 141 -0.35 -21.08 11.24
N TRP A 142 -1.65 -21.06 11.04
CA TRP A 142 -2.28 -21.45 9.79
C TRP A 142 -2.13 -20.31 8.79
N VAL A 143 -1.55 -20.57 7.62
CA VAL A 143 -1.27 -19.57 6.58
C VAL A 143 -2.17 -19.84 5.39
N ILE A 144 -3.05 -18.88 5.09
CA ILE A 144 -4.03 -18.93 4.00
C ILE A 144 -4.18 -17.55 3.38
N HIS A 145 -4.68 -17.46 2.15
CA HIS A 145 -5.04 -16.15 1.63
C HIS A 145 -6.30 -15.57 2.31
N GLY A 146 -7.35 -16.36 2.42
CA GLY A 146 -8.59 -15.96 3.09
C GLY A 146 -9.80 -15.82 2.18
N ASP A 147 -9.64 -15.86 0.87
CA ASP A 147 -10.69 -15.69 -0.12
C ASP A 147 -11.84 -16.75 -0.05
N TYR A 148 -11.58 -17.90 0.56
CA TYR A 148 -12.65 -18.89 0.85
C TYR A 148 -13.76 -18.33 1.76
N PHE A 149 -13.46 -17.27 2.50
CA PHE A 149 -14.41 -16.56 3.34
C PHE A 149 -15.11 -15.41 2.64
N ASP A 150 -14.92 -15.27 1.33
CA ASP A 150 -15.29 -14.13 0.48
C ASP A 150 -16.77 -13.87 0.29
N ALA A 151 -17.62 -14.89 0.44
CA ALA A 151 -19.06 -14.65 0.36
C ALA A 151 -19.52 -13.46 1.22
N VAL A 152 -18.64 -13.10 2.15
CA VAL A 152 -18.78 -12.05 3.15
C VAL A 152 -18.08 -10.73 2.77
N VAL A 153 -16.96 -10.70 2.04
CA VAL A 153 -16.07 -9.54 1.96
C VAL A 153 -16.23 -8.64 0.73
N GLN A 154 -16.82 -9.13 -0.37
CA GLN A 154 -16.88 -8.38 -1.63
C GLN A 154 -17.63 -7.04 -1.57
N CYS A 155 -18.47 -6.81 -0.55
CA CYS A 155 -19.16 -5.53 -0.39
C CYS A 155 -18.35 -4.43 0.34
N ALA A 156 -17.34 -4.77 1.13
CA ALA A 156 -16.67 -3.81 2.02
C ALA A 156 -15.72 -2.86 1.30
N LYS A 157 -14.94 -3.36 0.34
CA LYS A 157 -13.98 -2.54 -0.44
C LYS A 157 -14.64 -1.41 -1.22
N TRP A 158 -15.79 -1.69 -1.83
CA TRP A 158 -16.51 -0.70 -2.64
C TRP A 158 -17.03 0.49 -1.83
N LEU A 159 -17.33 0.26 -0.55
CA LEU A 159 -17.90 1.26 0.35
C LEU A 159 -16.85 2.15 1.02
N ALA A 160 -15.63 1.66 1.24
CA ALA A 160 -14.56 2.46 1.83
C ALA A 160 -14.04 3.53 0.85
N ILE A 161 -13.85 3.18 -0.44
CA ILE A 161 -13.41 4.13 -1.49
C ILE A 161 -14.47 5.21 -1.77
N VAL A 162 -15.75 4.87 -1.55
CA VAL A 162 -16.88 5.78 -1.73
C VAL A 162 -17.04 6.78 -0.56
N GLY A 163 -16.45 6.49 0.61
CA GLY A 163 -16.69 7.25 1.84
C GLY A 163 -16.15 8.67 1.86
N ASP A 164 -14.95 8.91 1.38
CA ASP A 164 -14.27 10.20 1.61
C ASP A 164 -14.63 11.32 0.60
N ASN A 165 -14.89 10.99 -0.66
CA ASN A 165 -15.20 12.00 -1.67
C ASN A 165 -16.70 12.19 -1.95
N LEU A 166 -17.54 11.33 -1.39
CA LEU A 166 -18.96 11.27 -1.73
C LEU A 166 -19.86 11.99 -0.74
N TYR A 167 -19.39 12.41 0.41
CA TYR A 167 -20.25 13.02 1.43
C TYR A 167 -20.87 14.32 0.93
N GLU A 168 -20.08 15.23 0.35
CA GLU A 168 -20.61 16.48 -0.21
C GLU A 168 -21.48 16.27 -1.46
N PHE A 169 -21.05 15.35 -2.32
CA PHE A 169 -21.84 14.96 -3.50
C PHE A 169 -23.17 14.31 -3.08
N THR A 170 -23.12 13.44 -2.07
CA THR A 170 -24.30 12.78 -1.51
C THR A 170 -25.30 13.77 -0.93
N LEU A 171 -24.83 14.84 -0.25
CA LEU A 171 -25.71 15.87 0.30
C LEU A 171 -26.38 16.70 -0.80
N LYS A 172 -25.67 17.01 -1.89
CA LYS A 172 -26.21 17.71 -3.07
C LYS A 172 -27.22 16.82 -3.81
N LEU A 173 -26.85 15.57 -4.02
CA LEU A 173 -27.70 14.57 -4.67
C LEU A 173 -28.96 14.27 -3.85
N ASN A 174 -28.81 14.15 -2.53
CA ASN A 174 -29.94 13.92 -1.61
C ASN A 174 -30.98 15.05 -1.69
N ARG A 175 -30.52 16.32 -1.76
CA ARG A 175 -31.40 17.46 -1.94
C ARG A 175 -32.15 17.42 -3.27
N TYR A 176 -31.45 17.13 -4.36
CA TYR A 176 -32.03 17.01 -5.70
C TYR A 176 -33.04 15.85 -5.76
N LEU A 177 -32.68 14.67 -5.29
CA LEU A 177 -33.56 13.49 -5.27
C LEU A 177 -34.83 13.73 -4.45
N ASN A 178 -34.72 14.36 -3.28
CA ASN A 178 -35.89 14.64 -2.46
C ASN A 178 -36.79 15.74 -3.04
N SER A 179 -36.22 16.71 -3.76
CA SER A 179 -37.01 17.68 -4.52
C SER A 179 -37.83 17.01 -5.64
N LEU A 180 -37.22 16.07 -6.35
CA LEU A 180 -37.89 15.27 -7.37
C LEU A 180 -38.98 14.37 -6.78
N ARG A 181 -38.64 13.68 -5.66
CA ARG A 181 -39.59 12.82 -4.94
C ARG A 181 -40.80 13.60 -4.41
N ALA A 182 -40.57 14.78 -3.85
CA ALA A 182 -41.66 15.68 -3.39
C ALA A 182 -42.62 16.06 -4.53
N ARG A 183 -42.07 16.31 -5.73
CA ARG A 183 -42.91 16.60 -6.92
C ARG A 183 -43.73 15.38 -7.36
N MET A 184 -43.27 14.18 -7.06
CA MET A 184 -43.98 12.92 -7.35
C MET A 184 -44.87 12.44 -6.19
N GLY A 185 -45.03 13.23 -5.12
CA GLY A 185 -45.85 12.88 -3.95
C GLY A 185 -45.23 11.75 -3.09
N LEU A 186 -43.95 11.47 -3.23
CA LEU A 186 -43.26 10.43 -2.48
C LEU A 186 -42.66 10.96 -1.17
N PRO A 187 -42.65 10.19 -0.08
CA PRO A 187 -42.09 10.61 1.20
C PRO A 187 -40.57 10.87 1.12
N TYR A 188 -40.10 11.71 2.04
CA TYR A 188 -38.66 11.98 2.20
C TYR A 188 -37.85 10.70 2.36
N TRP A 189 -36.74 10.58 1.65
CA TRP A 189 -35.78 9.47 1.77
C TRP A 189 -34.36 9.98 1.96
N SER A 190 -33.63 9.43 2.92
CA SER A 190 -32.28 9.90 3.25
C SER A 190 -31.24 8.98 2.65
N LEU A 191 -30.58 9.44 1.57
CA LEU A 191 -29.43 8.77 0.97
C LEU A 191 -28.27 8.65 1.96
N SER A 192 -28.05 9.67 2.79
CA SER A 192 -26.98 9.64 3.81
C SER A 192 -27.23 8.59 4.91
N ALA A 193 -28.49 8.40 5.34
CA ALA A 193 -28.85 7.36 6.31
C ALA A 193 -28.66 5.97 5.70
N TYR A 194 -29.04 5.76 4.44
CA TYR A 194 -28.83 4.53 3.70
C TYR A 194 -27.34 4.20 3.58
N LEU A 195 -26.49 5.17 3.22
CA LEU A 195 -25.05 4.99 3.11
C LEU A 195 -24.39 4.68 4.47
N LYS A 196 -24.79 5.38 5.54
CA LYS A 196 -24.32 5.08 6.91
C LYS A 196 -24.64 3.64 7.31
N GLN A 197 -25.84 3.16 6.99
CA GLN A 197 -26.23 1.78 7.30
C GLN A 197 -25.40 0.78 6.48
N LYS A 198 -25.09 1.08 5.21
CA LYS A 198 -24.23 0.26 4.37
C LYS A 198 -22.78 0.21 4.87
N VAL A 199 -22.22 1.35 5.29
CA VAL A 199 -20.89 1.43 5.91
C VAL A 199 -20.84 0.61 7.20
N LYS A 200 -21.86 0.72 8.06
CA LYS A 200 -21.97 -0.08 9.29
C LYS A 200 -22.02 -1.58 8.99
N SER A 201 -22.78 -1.98 7.95
CA SER A 201 -22.82 -3.37 7.50
C SER A 201 -21.46 -3.85 6.98
N ALA A 202 -20.71 -3.01 6.28
CA ALA A 202 -19.37 -3.34 5.80
C ALA A 202 -18.37 -3.53 6.94
N LEU A 203 -18.42 -2.69 7.98
CA LEU A 203 -17.58 -2.84 9.18
C LEU A 203 -17.90 -4.12 9.95
N ASN A 204 -19.18 -4.42 10.15
CA ASN A 204 -19.59 -5.70 10.76
C ASN A 204 -19.06 -6.88 9.96
N TYR A 205 -18.99 -6.74 8.65
CA TYR A 205 -18.57 -7.74 7.72
C TYR A 205 -17.07 -8.08 7.81
N VAL A 206 -16.20 -7.06 7.92
CA VAL A 206 -14.76 -7.28 8.19
C VAL A 206 -14.58 -8.02 9.51
N THR A 207 -15.32 -7.61 10.54
CA THR A 207 -15.30 -8.28 11.85
C THR A 207 -15.78 -9.73 11.76
N ASP A 208 -16.83 -10.01 10.97
CA ASP A 208 -17.37 -11.35 10.77
C ASP A 208 -16.36 -12.24 10.01
N PHE A 209 -15.62 -11.69 9.03
CA PHE A 209 -14.54 -12.38 8.34
C PHE A 209 -13.43 -12.80 9.29
N GLU A 210 -12.89 -11.86 10.07
CA GLU A 210 -11.81 -12.10 11.02
C GLU A 210 -12.20 -13.17 12.06
N VAL A 211 -13.43 -13.08 12.57
CA VAL A 211 -13.99 -14.07 13.50
C VAL A 211 -14.15 -15.43 12.83
N ALA A 212 -14.64 -15.48 11.60
CA ALA A 212 -14.81 -16.73 10.87
C ALA A 212 -13.47 -17.43 10.62
N VAL A 213 -12.46 -16.68 10.17
CA VAL A 213 -11.10 -17.19 9.94
C VAL A 213 -10.46 -17.70 11.24
N ALA A 214 -10.55 -16.92 12.33
CA ALA A 214 -10.01 -17.30 13.63
C ALA A 214 -10.69 -18.56 14.20
N ASN A 215 -12.02 -18.65 14.08
CA ASN A 215 -12.76 -19.84 14.54
C ASN A 215 -12.37 -21.09 13.75
N GLU A 216 -12.14 -20.97 12.44
CA GLU A 216 -11.70 -22.10 11.63
C GLU A 216 -10.27 -22.53 11.99
N ALA A 217 -9.34 -21.58 12.21
CA ALA A 217 -7.99 -21.87 12.68
C ALA A 217 -8.03 -22.63 14.01
N ARG A 218 -8.88 -22.21 14.96
CA ARG A 218 -9.09 -22.93 16.22
C ARG A 218 -9.65 -24.32 16.01
N ARG A 219 -10.63 -24.48 15.11
CA ARG A 219 -11.22 -25.79 14.78
C ARG A 219 -10.16 -26.76 14.23
N LYS A 220 -9.21 -26.24 13.45
CA LYS A 220 -8.06 -26.99 12.94
C LYS A 220 -6.95 -27.21 14.00
N GLY A 221 -7.06 -26.65 15.21
CA GLY A 221 -6.12 -26.82 16.31
C GLY A 221 -4.90 -25.89 16.24
N HIS A 222 -4.96 -24.79 15.47
CA HIS A 222 -3.88 -23.82 15.37
C HIS A 222 -4.00 -22.72 16.43
N GLN A 223 -2.85 -22.20 16.90
CA GLN A 223 -2.78 -21.12 17.88
C GLN A 223 -2.89 -19.75 17.22
N GLY A 224 -2.73 -19.66 15.90
CA GLY A 224 -2.92 -18.43 15.16
C GLY A 224 -3.19 -18.68 13.69
N VAL A 225 -3.50 -17.60 12.98
CA VAL A 225 -3.71 -17.57 11.54
C VAL A 225 -3.03 -16.34 10.95
N VAL A 226 -2.42 -16.52 9.77
CA VAL A 226 -1.89 -15.43 8.94
C VAL A 226 -2.67 -15.43 7.64
N CYS A 227 -3.23 -14.28 7.29
CA CYS A 227 -3.96 -14.10 6.03
C CYS A 227 -3.72 -12.71 5.43
N GLY A 228 -4.11 -12.52 4.17
CA GLY A 228 -4.18 -11.25 3.44
C GLY A 228 -5.61 -10.88 3.10
N HIS A 229 -5.88 -10.65 1.81
CA HIS A 229 -7.17 -10.55 1.12
C HIS A 229 -8.01 -9.30 1.44
N ILE A 230 -8.21 -8.93 2.70
CA ILE A 230 -9.01 -7.75 3.06
C ILE A 230 -8.21 -6.44 3.06
N HIS A 231 -6.91 -6.48 2.73
CA HIS A 231 -5.98 -5.34 2.66
C HIS A 231 -5.95 -4.48 3.94
N ARG A 232 -6.14 -5.12 5.08
CA ARG A 232 -6.14 -4.44 6.37
C ARG A 232 -5.13 -5.11 7.30
N ALA A 233 -3.96 -4.51 7.41
CA ALA A 233 -2.94 -4.99 8.33
C ALA A 233 -3.45 -4.90 9.77
N GLU A 234 -3.54 -6.06 10.44
CA GLU A 234 -4.07 -6.16 11.80
C GLU A 234 -3.41 -7.35 12.50
N MET A 235 -3.12 -7.20 13.78
CA MET A 235 -2.67 -8.29 14.64
C MET A 235 -3.37 -8.19 15.99
N ARG A 236 -4.21 -9.19 16.31
CA ARG A 236 -4.98 -9.19 17.55
C ARG A 236 -5.40 -10.61 17.97
N ASP A 237 -5.70 -10.79 19.24
CA ASP A 237 -6.34 -12.02 19.72
C ASP A 237 -7.84 -12.02 19.40
N ILE A 238 -8.32 -13.12 18.85
CA ILE A 238 -9.75 -13.39 18.62
C ILE A 238 -10.09 -14.73 19.26
N ASN A 239 -10.74 -14.69 20.42
CA ASN A 239 -11.19 -15.88 21.14
C ASN A 239 -10.05 -16.88 21.43
N GLY A 240 -8.85 -16.42 21.75
CA GLY A 240 -7.67 -17.23 22.07
C GLY A 240 -6.91 -17.71 20.83
N VAL A 241 -7.20 -17.17 19.65
CA VAL A 241 -6.42 -17.38 18.42
C VAL A 241 -5.78 -16.06 18.00
N LEU A 242 -4.49 -16.07 17.77
CA LEU A 242 -3.78 -14.93 17.24
C LEU A 242 -4.13 -14.75 15.75
N TYR A 243 -4.96 -13.75 15.46
CA TYR A 243 -5.29 -13.34 14.11
C TYR A 243 -4.26 -12.33 13.61
N CYS A 244 -3.65 -12.60 12.44
CA CYS A 244 -2.72 -11.73 11.77
C CYS A 244 -3.17 -11.54 10.32
N ASN A 245 -3.31 -10.28 9.89
CA ASN A 245 -3.42 -9.92 8.48
C ASN A 245 -2.20 -9.09 8.12
N ASP A 246 -1.46 -9.50 7.09
CA ASP A 246 -0.20 -8.86 6.68
C ASP A 246 -0.41 -7.61 5.80
N GLY A 247 -1.67 -7.32 5.43
CA GLY A 247 -2.07 -6.12 4.70
C GLY A 247 -1.88 -6.25 3.20
N ASP A 248 -1.24 -5.26 2.55
CA ASP A 248 -1.08 -5.22 1.10
C ASP A 248 0.14 -4.41 0.64
N TRP A 249 0.47 -4.53 -0.65
CA TRP A 249 1.52 -3.76 -1.34
C TRP A 249 0.97 -2.87 -2.46
N VAL A 250 -0.29 -2.46 -2.32
CA VAL A 250 -0.97 -1.49 -3.19
C VAL A 250 -1.12 -0.15 -2.48
N GLU A 251 -1.62 -0.17 -1.24
CA GLU A 251 -1.90 1.05 -0.47
C GLU A 251 -1.05 1.13 0.81
N SER A 252 -1.05 0.07 1.63
CA SER A 252 -0.49 0.10 2.99
C SER A 252 1.00 -0.18 3.05
N ARG A 253 1.56 -0.96 2.13
CA ARG A 253 2.98 -1.38 2.11
C ARG A 253 3.38 -2.04 3.42
N THR A 254 2.66 -3.08 3.79
CA THR A 254 2.83 -3.78 5.06
C THR A 254 3.34 -5.21 4.87
N ALA A 255 3.99 -5.72 5.88
CA ALA A 255 4.41 -7.11 5.99
C ALA A 255 4.32 -7.56 7.44
N LEU A 256 3.94 -8.82 7.66
CA LEU A 256 4.10 -9.45 8.95
C LEU A 256 5.48 -10.12 9.00
N VAL A 257 6.22 -9.90 10.08
CA VAL A 257 7.54 -10.53 10.26
C VAL A 257 7.61 -11.28 11.56
N GLU A 258 8.43 -12.33 11.59
CA GLU A 258 8.78 -13.08 12.79
C GLU A 258 10.26 -12.88 13.09
N HIS A 259 10.55 -12.52 14.31
CA HIS A 259 11.90 -12.49 14.85
C HIS A 259 12.39 -13.91 15.26
N TYR A 260 13.68 -14.05 15.49
CA TYR A 260 14.28 -15.34 15.89
C TYR A 260 13.87 -15.83 17.28
N ASP A 261 13.26 -14.98 18.11
CA ASP A 261 12.67 -15.32 19.40
C ASP A 261 11.18 -15.74 19.30
N GLY A 262 10.60 -15.74 18.10
CA GLY A 262 9.19 -16.04 17.87
C GLY A 262 8.25 -14.83 17.98
N THR A 263 8.77 -13.64 18.30
CA THR A 263 7.97 -12.41 18.33
C THR A 263 7.51 -12.05 16.92
N LEU A 264 6.23 -11.74 16.78
CA LEU A 264 5.62 -11.27 15.52
C LEU A 264 5.47 -9.74 15.55
N GLU A 265 5.72 -9.10 14.41
CA GLU A 265 5.64 -7.64 14.26
C GLU A 265 5.04 -7.29 12.90
N LEU A 266 4.07 -6.33 12.87
CA LEU A 266 3.60 -5.72 11.63
C LEU A 266 4.50 -4.55 11.27
N LEU A 267 5.15 -4.64 10.10
CA LEU A 267 6.00 -3.58 9.57
C LEU A 267 5.23 -2.76 8.53
N HIS A 268 5.32 -1.44 8.67
CA HIS A 268 4.90 -0.50 7.63
C HIS A 268 6.13 0.04 6.91
N TRP A 269 6.27 -0.28 5.63
CA TRP A 269 7.42 0.14 4.84
C TRP A 269 7.25 1.55 4.29
N ALA A 270 8.08 2.46 4.80
CA ALA A 270 8.22 3.80 4.21
C ALA A 270 9.59 3.90 3.52
N PRO A 271 9.65 4.24 2.23
CA PRO A 271 10.92 4.46 1.54
C PRO A 271 11.77 5.53 2.26
N ALA A 272 13.09 5.35 2.26
CA ALA A 272 14.01 6.21 3.01
C ALA A 272 13.84 7.72 2.74
N HIS A 273 13.43 8.09 1.51
CA HIS A 273 13.14 9.48 1.17
C HIS A 273 11.86 10.03 1.84
N GLU A 274 10.85 9.18 2.07
CA GLU A 274 9.63 9.57 2.80
C GLU A 274 9.92 9.69 4.30
N THR A 275 10.71 8.79 4.86
CA THR A 275 11.16 8.82 6.26
C THR A 275 11.94 10.09 6.52
N ARG A 276 12.94 10.41 5.68
CA ARG A 276 13.73 11.63 5.78
C ARG A 276 12.90 12.90 5.64
N ARG A 277 11.89 12.88 4.76
CA ARG A 277 10.94 14.01 4.62
C ARG A 277 10.09 14.19 5.88
N ARG A 278 9.60 13.10 6.50
CA ARG A 278 8.85 13.16 7.76
C ARG A 278 9.70 13.70 8.90
N GLU A 279 10.94 13.24 9.02
CA GLU A 279 11.89 13.74 10.02
C GLU A 279 12.18 15.24 9.85
N LEU A 280 12.39 15.68 8.61
CA LEU A 280 12.57 17.10 8.29
C LEU A 280 11.34 17.93 8.64
N LEU A 281 10.13 17.46 8.32
CA LEU A 281 8.90 18.17 8.66
C LEU A 281 8.65 18.20 10.17
N GLN A 282 9.00 17.16 10.91
CA GLN A 282 8.91 17.13 12.37
C GLN A 282 9.95 18.06 13.01
N SER A 283 11.17 18.11 12.48
CA SER A 283 12.22 19.03 12.98
C SER A 283 11.88 20.50 12.72
N VAL A 284 11.19 20.80 11.61
CA VAL A 284 10.72 22.17 11.32
C VAL A 284 9.49 22.53 12.18
N GLY A 285 8.60 21.56 12.46
CA GLY A 285 7.41 21.79 13.31
C GLY A 285 7.73 21.90 14.81
N SER A 286 8.89 21.42 15.26
CA SER A 286 9.37 21.53 16.65
C SER A 286 10.29 22.73 16.90
N ALA A 287 10.62 23.53 15.87
CA ALA A 287 11.31 24.79 16.06
C ALA A 287 10.34 25.78 16.72
N GLU A 288 10.56 26.07 18.01
CA GLU A 288 9.86 27.18 18.67
C GLU A 288 10.04 28.44 17.84
N PRO A 289 8.99 29.26 17.65
CA PRO A 289 9.14 30.53 16.98
C PRO A 289 10.18 31.35 17.76
N SER A 290 11.30 31.70 17.12
CA SER A 290 12.25 32.64 17.67
C SER A 290 11.51 33.86 18.21
N PRO A 291 11.80 34.34 19.41
CA PRO A 291 11.12 35.48 19.97
C PRO A 291 11.19 36.63 18.98
N LEU A 292 9.99 37.06 18.56
CA LEU A 292 9.84 38.23 17.68
C LEU A 292 10.66 39.34 18.26
N PHE A 293 11.59 39.88 17.47
CA PHE A 293 12.36 41.08 17.76
C PHE A 293 11.35 42.18 18.08
N GLU A 294 11.17 42.50 19.36
CA GLU A 294 10.40 43.68 19.76
C GLU A 294 11.12 44.92 19.24
N PRO A 295 10.48 45.72 18.37
CA PRO A 295 11.08 46.98 17.98
C PRO A 295 11.09 47.91 19.20
N GLY A 296 12.27 48.20 19.72
CA GLY A 296 12.48 49.13 20.79
C GLY A 296 11.80 50.49 20.50
N PRO A 297 11.48 51.30 21.55
CA PRO A 297 10.70 52.52 21.42
C PRO A 297 11.41 53.53 20.52
N ARG A 298 10.77 53.91 19.41
CA ARG A 298 11.22 55.02 18.55
C ARG A 298 11.01 56.33 19.29
N ASN A 299 12.11 56.88 19.77
CA ASN A 299 12.16 58.25 20.23
C ASN A 299 11.98 59.23 19.05
N TRP A 300 10.80 59.76 18.91
CA TRP A 300 10.50 60.88 18.04
C TRP A 300 10.58 62.19 18.83
N LEU A 301 11.77 62.74 19.00
CA LEU A 301 11.87 64.18 19.31
C LEU A 301 13.30 64.67 18.92
N GLY A 302 13.32 65.63 17.97
CA GLY A 302 14.27 66.68 17.87
C GLY A 302 15.36 66.59 16.83
N GLN A 303 15.25 67.18 15.68
CA GLN A 303 15.86 68.48 15.38
C GLN A 303 15.72 68.77 13.88
N ALA A 304 15.06 69.85 13.63
CA ALA A 304 15.09 70.54 12.37
C ALA A 304 16.36 71.41 12.32
N ALA A 305 17.08 71.38 11.21
CA ALA A 305 17.74 72.55 10.65
C ALA A 305 18.64 72.17 9.44
N GLY A 306 18.37 72.77 8.34
CA GLY A 306 19.41 73.42 7.55
C GLY A 306 19.84 72.73 6.23
N ALA A 307 19.34 73.32 5.17
CA ALA A 307 20.08 73.75 3.98
C ALA A 307 20.23 72.84 2.76
N ALA A 308 19.63 73.35 1.68
CA ALA A 308 20.17 73.45 0.33
C ALA A 308 20.12 72.24 -0.63
N ALA A 309 19.25 72.37 -1.63
CA ALA A 309 19.38 71.79 -2.96
C ALA A 309 20.59 72.39 -3.74
N PRO A 310 21.07 71.72 -4.81
CA PRO A 310 20.56 72.05 -6.15
C PRO A 310 20.41 70.87 -7.14
N SER A 311 19.37 70.93 -7.90
CA SER A 311 19.22 71.03 -9.37
C SER A 311 19.99 70.06 -10.29
N GLY A 312 19.23 69.47 -11.19
CA GLY A 312 19.61 68.99 -12.52
C GLY A 312 19.38 67.49 -12.68
N GLY A 313 18.63 66.99 -13.58
CA GLY A 313 18.04 67.37 -14.80
C GLY A 313 18.01 66.17 -15.73
N ARG A 314 16.82 65.92 -16.33
CA ARG A 314 16.63 65.16 -17.58
C ARG A 314 17.14 63.74 -17.69
N ALA A 315 16.47 62.76 -18.30
CA ALA A 315 15.57 62.74 -19.43
C ALA A 315 14.83 61.37 -19.49
N LEU A 316 13.65 61.45 -20.05
CA LEU A 316 12.79 60.40 -20.57
C LEU A 316 13.48 59.53 -21.64
N HIS A 317 13.19 58.23 -21.65
CA HIS A 317 13.00 57.52 -22.92
C HIS A 317 11.95 56.38 -22.75
N GLU A 318 10.79 56.62 -23.34
CA GLU A 318 9.88 55.61 -23.85
C GLU A 318 10.51 54.89 -25.04
N VAL A 319 10.18 53.59 -25.21
CA VAL A 319 9.91 52.87 -26.47
C VAL A 319 9.31 51.50 -26.05
N SER A 320 8.02 51.33 -26.17
CA SER A 320 7.21 50.87 -27.31
C SER A 320 7.41 49.42 -27.71
N ASN A 321 6.48 48.60 -27.31
CA ASN A 321 5.56 47.75 -28.06
C ASN A 321 6.02 47.10 -29.40
N ARG A 322 5.88 45.77 -29.46
CA ARG A 322 5.43 44.89 -30.57
C ARG A 322 5.65 43.44 -30.12
N GLY A 323 4.70 42.51 -30.01
CA GLY A 323 3.70 42.18 -31.03
C GLY A 323 4.23 41.06 -31.92
N GLY A 324 3.75 39.83 -31.70
CA GLY A 324 4.11 38.69 -32.57
C GLY A 324 3.36 37.42 -32.16
N LYS A 325 2.15 37.22 -32.63
CA LYS A 325 1.51 35.92 -32.84
C LYS A 325 2.28 35.14 -33.89
N VAL A 326 2.28 33.80 -33.84
CA VAL A 326 1.95 32.85 -34.93
C VAL A 326 2.18 31.40 -34.39
N ASN A 327 1.11 30.64 -34.35
CA ASN A 327 0.77 29.33 -34.96
C ASN A 327 1.89 28.31 -35.21
N ALA A 328 1.80 27.16 -34.62
CA ALA A 328 1.40 25.88 -35.27
C ALA A 328 1.23 24.81 -34.17
#